data_36daf1bd4b7e1ba01fafec774c647b08
#
_entry.id   36daf1bd4b7e1ba01fafec774c647b08
#
_cell.length_a   1.000
_cell.length_b   1.000
_cell.length_c   1.000
_cell.angle_alpha   90.00
_cell.angle_beta   90.00
_cell.angle_gamma   90.00
#
_symmetry.space_group_name_H-M   'P 1'
#
loop_
_entity.id
_entity.type
_entity.pdbx_description
1 polymer ?
#
loop_
_entity_poly.entity_id
_entity_poly.type
_entity_poly.pdbx_seq_one_letter_code
_entity_poly.pdbx_strand_id
1 'polypeptide(L)'
;MKPQITNTLIQSNVQNSHEFSIKTSAFAFDILSDKLYSNKVLAVVREYLTNALDAQKANGVVKPLEITLPNDSVLTGITPWEVRDYGTGLTEEQIHQFYCVYFSSSKQESNDFTGMLGLGCKAGFAYTHTFTVTSWINGTESKYVLFKEDGTPKISKLYSKPSDEPTGLKVSIQVERRDIREFRETTEQVLSYFPEEFIPEPFKRHEPEFECKRYFIQKSSFTGILMGNVLYPVERYDLDLYIHKGIVLKLPIGAVPILPSREGISMDSNTKEFLRKEFSEIAEKVKNNEKNKTKKWGKGYPATCLGESFLLNKFNNVTIYKRGRCNKDVWNASKYFINMTHLCITTSGTGAKKITEAHDEAVVVVLKNGAEARRFRKFARSKFDGEIFYNVKSMAEALDIDVKVRKPSKGQWVHIVNEGKITRKKLTKEGMLEMASKGFSLVRQETFRNAGCTFNTNFHPNIKWIVTSRWIGDIEYIPSKILNA
;
A
#
# COMPACT_ATOMS: atom_id res chain seq x y z
N MET A 1 1.91 3.59 27.93
CA MET A 1 3.10 4.45 27.76
C MET A 1 2.96 5.61 28.73
N LYS A 2 3.65 5.55 29.86
CA LYS A 2 3.79 6.78 30.66
C LYS A 2 4.51 7.76 29.76
N PRO A 3 3.99 8.97 29.51
CA PRO A 3 4.80 10.01 28.91
C PRO A 3 6.03 10.16 29.82
N GLN A 4 7.22 9.96 29.29
CA GLN A 4 8.43 10.42 29.98
C GLN A 4 8.34 11.94 29.99
N ILE A 5 7.69 12.46 31.02
CA ILE A 5 7.77 13.87 31.36
C ILE A 5 9.19 14.02 31.90
N THR A 6 10.12 14.34 31.01
CA THR A 6 11.36 14.97 31.40
C THR A 6 10.99 16.38 31.87
N ASN A 7 10.60 16.47 33.14
CA ASN A 7 10.50 17.74 33.83
C ASN A 7 11.93 18.32 33.96
N THR A 8 12.40 18.95 32.92
CA THR A 8 13.45 19.97 33.08
C THR A 8 12.75 21.19 33.70
N LEU A 9 12.61 21.17 35.01
CA LEU A 9 12.27 22.34 35.78
C LEU A 9 13.40 23.35 35.57
N ILE A 10 13.20 24.27 34.63
CA ILE A 10 13.94 25.53 34.65
C ILE A 10 13.36 26.28 35.84
N GLN A 11 14.02 26.14 37.01
CA GLN A 11 13.78 27.02 38.16
C GLN A 11 14.29 28.41 37.81
N SER A 12 13.49 29.19 37.14
CA SER A 12 13.57 30.65 37.20
C SER A 12 12.70 31.09 38.39
N ASN A 13 13.16 32.11 39.12
CA ASN A 13 12.38 32.76 40.23
C ASN A 13 11.10 33.38 39.66
N VAL A 14 10.09 32.58 39.38
CA VAL A 14 8.78 33.05 38.95
C VAL A 14 7.87 33.03 40.16
N GLN A 15 7.73 34.19 40.78
CA GLN A 15 6.65 34.47 41.72
C GLN A 15 5.36 34.60 40.88
N ASN A 16 4.37 33.75 41.10
CA ASN A 16 3.05 33.64 40.44
C ASN A 16 3.05 32.76 39.19
N SER A 17 3.00 31.45 39.35
CA SER A 17 2.60 30.49 38.31
C SER A 17 1.07 30.34 38.30
N HIS A 18 0.43 30.53 37.16
CA HIS A 18 -0.99 30.18 36.95
C HIS A 18 -1.07 28.88 36.15
N GLU A 19 -1.91 27.96 36.60
CA GLU A 19 -2.18 26.72 35.87
C GLU A 19 -3.15 26.98 34.71
N PHE A 20 -2.86 26.41 33.55
CA PHE A 20 -3.78 26.43 32.43
C PHE A 20 -4.92 25.44 32.70
N SER A 21 -6.15 25.85 32.42
CA SER A 21 -7.35 25.02 32.49
C SER A 21 -8.06 24.97 31.13
N ILE A 22 -8.73 23.82 30.86
CA ILE A 22 -9.54 23.67 29.65
C ILE A 22 -10.99 23.94 30.01
N LYS A 23 -11.59 24.97 29.38
CA LYS A 23 -13.02 25.26 29.51
C LYS A 23 -13.84 24.23 28.76
N THR A 24 -14.74 23.54 29.44
CA THR A 24 -15.72 22.63 28.83
C THR A 24 -16.68 23.45 27.94
N SER A 25 -16.73 23.14 26.66
CA SER A 25 -17.63 23.78 25.70
C SER A 25 -18.01 22.79 24.59
N ALA A 26 -19.14 23.02 23.92
CA ALA A 26 -19.55 22.26 22.75
C ALA A 26 -18.43 22.20 21.69
N PHE A 27 -17.68 23.28 21.49
CA PHE A 27 -16.55 23.33 20.57
C PHE A 27 -15.39 22.45 21.00
N ALA A 28 -15.07 22.38 22.29
CA ALA A 28 -14.03 21.48 22.79
C ALA A 28 -14.42 20.00 22.60
N PHE A 29 -15.68 19.66 22.85
CA PHE A 29 -16.20 18.31 22.57
C PHE A 29 -16.20 17.98 21.08
N ASP A 30 -16.53 18.92 20.22
CA ASP A 30 -16.49 18.73 18.76
C ASP A 30 -15.07 18.40 18.28
N ILE A 31 -14.07 19.13 18.75
CA ILE A 31 -12.66 18.83 18.44
C ILE A 31 -12.29 17.40 18.88
N LEU A 32 -12.65 17.01 20.09
CA LEU A 32 -12.26 15.71 20.66
C LEU A 32 -13.06 14.53 20.08
N SER A 33 -14.27 14.77 19.57
CA SER A 33 -15.14 13.71 19.06
C SER A 33 -15.17 13.61 17.55
N ASP A 34 -15.19 14.72 16.81
CA ASP A 34 -15.39 14.73 15.37
C ASP A 34 -14.09 15.02 14.61
N LYS A 35 -13.33 16.04 15.02
CA LYS A 35 -12.14 16.49 14.27
C LYS A 35 -10.86 15.73 14.57
N LEU A 36 -10.89 14.90 15.60
CA LEU A 36 -9.73 14.07 15.97
C LEU A 36 -9.45 12.96 14.92
N TYR A 37 -10.50 12.45 14.28
CA TYR A 37 -10.41 11.30 13.40
C TYR A 37 -10.56 11.69 11.93
N SER A 38 -9.61 11.28 11.08
CA SER A 38 -9.68 11.47 9.63
C SER A 38 -10.56 10.40 8.96
N ASN A 39 -10.51 9.15 9.45
CA ASN A 39 -11.41 8.07 9.04
C ASN A 39 -12.35 7.66 10.17
N LYS A 40 -13.59 8.18 10.12
CA LYS A 40 -14.59 7.99 11.16
C LYS A 40 -15.06 6.54 11.32
N VAL A 41 -15.22 5.81 10.21
CA VAL A 41 -15.62 4.39 10.23
C VAL A 41 -14.51 3.54 10.85
N LEU A 42 -13.27 3.73 10.43
CA LEU A 42 -12.13 3.02 11.00
C LEU A 42 -11.98 3.32 12.51
N ALA A 43 -12.17 4.55 12.92
CA ALA A 43 -12.10 4.94 14.33
C ALA A 43 -13.12 4.17 15.16
N VAL A 44 -14.39 4.20 14.77
CA VAL A 44 -15.48 3.49 15.45
C VAL A 44 -15.19 1.99 15.53
N VAL A 45 -14.97 1.36 14.40
CA VAL A 45 -14.78 -0.11 14.32
C VAL A 45 -13.57 -0.54 15.12
N ARG A 46 -12.43 0.12 14.94
CA ARG A 46 -11.19 -0.22 15.64
C ARG A 46 -11.31 -0.05 17.16
N GLU A 47 -11.82 1.10 17.62
CA GLU A 47 -11.89 1.39 19.03
C GLU A 47 -12.82 0.42 19.76
N TYR A 48 -14.00 0.14 19.23
CA TYR A 48 -14.92 -0.77 19.91
C TYR A 48 -14.51 -2.25 19.82
N LEU A 49 -13.94 -2.69 18.67
CA LEU A 49 -13.41 -4.06 18.57
C LEU A 49 -12.21 -4.27 19.53
N THR A 50 -11.27 -3.32 19.60
CA THR A 50 -10.14 -3.44 20.51
C THR A 50 -10.57 -3.37 21.98
N ASN A 51 -11.56 -2.53 22.33
CA ASN A 51 -12.11 -2.48 23.69
C ASN A 51 -12.79 -3.81 24.07
N ALA A 52 -13.56 -4.39 23.15
CA ALA A 52 -14.21 -5.68 23.34
C ALA A 52 -13.20 -6.81 23.57
N LEU A 53 -12.15 -6.86 22.73
CA LEU A 53 -11.06 -7.83 22.88
C LEU A 53 -10.33 -7.67 24.23
N ASP A 54 -10.00 -6.44 24.60
CA ASP A 54 -9.34 -6.13 25.86
C ASP A 54 -10.20 -6.51 27.07
N ALA A 55 -11.52 -6.28 27.01
CA ALA A 55 -12.46 -6.63 28.07
C ALA A 55 -12.54 -8.15 28.27
N GLN A 56 -12.60 -8.94 27.19
CA GLN A 56 -12.59 -10.40 27.28
C GLN A 56 -11.28 -10.95 27.83
N LYS A 57 -10.14 -10.40 27.35
CA LYS A 57 -8.81 -10.79 27.87
C LYS A 57 -8.68 -10.49 29.36
N ALA A 58 -9.12 -9.32 29.80
CA ALA A 58 -9.09 -8.93 31.21
C ALA A 58 -9.96 -9.84 32.07
N ASN A 59 -11.07 -10.35 31.55
CA ASN A 59 -11.96 -11.29 32.23
C ASN A 59 -11.54 -12.77 32.05
N GLY A 60 -10.46 -13.05 31.34
CA GLY A 60 -10.00 -14.42 31.06
C GLY A 60 -10.94 -15.25 30.19
N VAL A 61 -11.87 -14.62 29.48
CA VAL A 61 -12.84 -15.28 28.59
C VAL A 61 -12.25 -15.42 27.20
N VAL A 62 -12.05 -16.65 26.76
CA VAL A 62 -11.53 -16.99 25.43
C VAL A 62 -12.66 -17.56 24.58
N LYS A 63 -13.30 -16.70 23.81
CA LYS A 63 -14.34 -17.06 22.82
C LYS A 63 -14.48 -15.96 21.76
N PRO A 64 -15.06 -16.26 20.59
CA PRO A 64 -15.31 -15.24 19.57
C PRO A 64 -16.17 -14.08 20.09
N LEU A 65 -15.87 -12.87 19.61
CA LEU A 65 -16.73 -11.70 19.79
C LEU A 65 -18.06 -11.93 19.06
N GLU A 66 -19.13 -11.28 19.52
CA GLU A 66 -20.39 -11.29 18.79
C GLU A 66 -20.49 -9.99 17.97
N ILE A 67 -20.65 -10.13 16.66
CA ILE A 67 -20.63 -8.99 15.72
C ILE A 67 -21.86 -9.06 14.81
N THR A 68 -22.61 -7.95 14.78
CA THR A 68 -23.67 -7.74 13.80
C THR A 68 -23.15 -6.76 12.74
N LEU A 69 -23.09 -7.22 11.47
CA LEU A 69 -22.73 -6.35 10.37
C LEU A 69 -23.94 -5.59 9.84
N PRO A 70 -23.80 -4.32 9.46
CA PRO A 70 -24.89 -3.57 8.87
C PRO A 70 -25.31 -4.20 7.54
N ASN A 71 -26.61 -4.29 7.35
CA ASN A 71 -27.22 -4.81 6.13
C ASN A 71 -28.47 -4.00 5.80
N ASP A 72 -28.71 -3.76 4.51
CA ASP A 72 -29.91 -3.07 4.03
C ASP A 72 -30.96 -4.10 3.58
N SER A 73 -32.04 -4.17 4.30
CA SER A 73 -33.15 -5.07 4.00
C SER A 73 -34.43 -4.28 3.70
N VAL A 74 -35.10 -4.63 2.64
CA VAL A 74 -36.38 -4.01 2.25
C VAL A 74 -37.46 -4.17 3.35
N LEU A 75 -37.37 -5.24 4.15
CA LEU A 75 -38.36 -5.53 5.19
C LEU A 75 -38.05 -4.89 6.54
N THR A 76 -36.76 -4.83 6.92
CA THR A 76 -36.33 -4.41 8.26
C THR A 76 -35.53 -3.10 8.27
N GLY A 77 -35.27 -2.52 7.09
CA GLY A 77 -34.40 -1.36 6.96
C GLY A 77 -32.92 -1.71 7.18
N ILE A 78 -32.14 -0.70 7.56
CA ILE A 78 -30.69 -0.87 7.78
C ILE A 78 -30.48 -1.37 9.22
N THR A 79 -29.85 -2.54 9.36
CA THR A 79 -29.43 -3.05 10.66
C THR A 79 -28.22 -2.24 11.17
N PRO A 80 -28.11 -2.00 12.49
CA PRO A 80 -26.93 -1.34 13.05
C PRO A 80 -25.67 -2.19 12.94
N TRP A 81 -24.51 -1.56 13.01
CA TRP A 81 -23.27 -2.24 13.33
C TRP A 81 -23.20 -2.44 14.85
N GLU A 82 -22.96 -3.67 15.29
CA GLU A 82 -22.88 -3.99 16.71
C GLU A 82 -21.65 -4.84 17.02
N VAL A 83 -21.08 -4.61 18.20
CA VAL A 83 -20.08 -5.49 18.80
C VAL A 83 -20.45 -5.75 20.25
N ARG A 84 -20.44 -7.02 20.66
CA ARG A 84 -20.63 -7.48 22.04
C ARG A 84 -19.41 -8.26 22.48
N ASP A 85 -18.89 -7.91 23.65
CA ASP A 85 -17.92 -8.68 24.38
C ASP A 85 -18.55 -9.48 25.52
N TYR A 86 -17.77 -10.37 26.10
CA TYR A 86 -18.11 -11.15 27.26
C TYR A 86 -17.13 -10.87 28.43
N GLY A 87 -16.79 -9.59 28.57
CA GLY A 87 -16.02 -9.08 29.67
C GLY A 87 -16.83 -9.02 30.97
N THR A 88 -16.36 -8.21 31.92
CA THR A 88 -17.03 -8.05 33.22
C THR A 88 -18.34 -7.26 33.15
N GLY A 89 -18.63 -6.60 32.05
CA GLY A 89 -19.65 -5.56 31.99
C GLY A 89 -19.23 -4.29 32.73
N LEU A 90 -20.11 -3.30 32.82
CA LEU A 90 -19.87 -2.05 33.53
C LEU A 90 -21.08 -1.73 34.41
N THR A 91 -20.85 -1.32 35.66
CA THR A 91 -21.86 -0.76 36.52
C THR A 91 -22.31 0.62 36.01
N GLU A 92 -23.41 1.16 36.54
CA GLU A 92 -23.88 2.48 36.18
C GLU A 92 -22.83 3.56 36.48
N GLU A 93 -22.18 3.48 37.62
CA GLU A 93 -21.11 4.40 38.02
C GLU A 93 -19.93 4.32 37.07
N GLN A 94 -19.55 3.11 36.65
CA GLN A 94 -18.48 2.91 35.66
C GLN A 94 -18.88 3.42 34.27
N ILE A 95 -20.12 3.21 33.85
CA ILE A 95 -20.65 3.80 32.61
C ILE A 95 -20.50 5.32 32.64
N HIS A 96 -20.92 5.99 33.71
CA HIS A 96 -20.76 7.43 33.85
C HIS A 96 -19.27 7.84 33.89
N GLN A 97 -18.44 7.15 34.65
CA GLN A 97 -17.03 7.43 34.76
C GLN A 97 -16.30 7.33 33.42
N PHE A 98 -16.55 6.25 32.66
CA PHE A 98 -15.79 6.02 31.42
C PHE A 98 -16.38 6.74 30.21
N TYR A 99 -17.71 6.84 30.09
CA TYR A 99 -18.33 7.48 28.94
C TYR A 99 -18.54 8.99 29.08
N CYS A 100 -18.73 9.52 30.30
CA CYS A 100 -18.95 10.96 30.48
C CYS A 100 -17.66 11.73 30.73
N VAL A 101 -16.59 11.08 31.20
CA VAL A 101 -15.31 11.75 31.49
C VAL A 101 -14.29 11.47 30.38
N TYR A 102 -13.86 12.51 29.69
CA TYR A 102 -12.77 12.42 28.70
C TYR A 102 -11.45 12.19 29.43
N PHE A 103 -10.54 11.43 28.81
CA PHE A 103 -9.24 11.04 29.36
C PHE A 103 -9.31 10.15 30.63
N SER A 104 -10.48 9.64 31.00
CA SER A 104 -10.64 8.63 32.03
C SER A 104 -10.54 7.24 31.41
N SER A 105 -9.61 6.43 31.89
CA SER A 105 -9.41 5.04 31.46
C SER A 105 -9.01 4.19 32.66
N SER A 106 -9.61 3.01 32.80
CA SER A 106 -9.20 1.99 33.77
C SER A 106 -7.83 1.36 33.47
N LYS A 107 -7.25 1.69 32.31
CA LYS A 107 -6.05 1.03 31.74
C LYS A 107 -4.81 1.94 31.70
N GLN A 108 -4.83 3.09 32.40
CA GLN A 108 -3.74 4.09 32.33
C GLN A 108 -2.41 3.59 32.93
N GLU A 109 -2.43 2.60 33.79
CA GLU A 109 -1.23 2.11 34.49
C GLU A 109 -0.57 0.88 33.85
N SER A 110 -1.19 0.26 32.82
CA SER A 110 -0.68 -0.94 32.16
C SER A 110 -0.38 -0.73 30.69
N ASN A 111 0.74 -1.27 30.22
CA ASN A 111 1.07 -1.34 28.78
C ASN A 111 0.47 -2.58 28.08
N ASP A 112 -0.33 -3.39 28.78
CA ASP A 112 -0.87 -4.65 28.24
C ASP A 112 -2.12 -4.44 27.40
N PHE A 113 -2.72 -3.23 27.43
CA PHE A 113 -3.97 -2.92 26.76
C PHE A 113 -3.82 -1.84 25.70
N THR A 114 -4.62 -1.95 24.66
CA THR A 114 -4.57 -1.04 23.53
C THR A 114 -5.28 0.30 23.81
N GLY A 115 -6.27 0.33 24.75
CA GLY A 115 -7.14 1.47 25.04
C GLY A 115 -6.66 2.38 26.17
N MET A 116 -5.62 3.22 25.97
CA MET A 116 -4.99 3.99 27.06
C MET A 116 -5.48 5.43 27.24
N LEU A 117 -6.03 6.07 26.19
CA LEU A 117 -6.30 7.52 26.23
C LEU A 117 -7.68 7.91 26.79
N GLY A 118 -8.55 6.95 27.11
CA GLY A 118 -9.90 7.26 27.60
C GLY A 118 -10.80 8.00 26.61
N LEU A 119 -10.44 7.99 25.32
CA LEU A 119 -11.20 8.58 24.22
C LEU A 119 -11.98 7.54 23.43
N GLY A 120 -11.50 6.31 23.35
CA GLY A 120 -12.00 5.27 22.46
C GLY A 120 -13.46 4.90 22.68
N CYS A 121 -13.95 4.86 23.92
CA CYS A 121 -15.37 4.58 24.18
C CYS A 121 -16.33 5.67 23.67
N LYS A 122 -15.84 6.88 23.35
CA LYS A 122 -16.59 7.99 22.78
C LYS A 122 -16.47 8.07 21.25
N ALA A 123 -15.73 7.15 20.61
CA ALA A 123 -15.49 7.13 19.16
C ALA A 123 -16.80 7.11 18.33
N GLY A 124 -17.90 6.60 18.89
CA GLY A 124 -19.21 6.65 18.25
C GLY A 124 -19.62 8.07 17.83
N PHE A 125 -19.25 9.07 18.61
CA PHE A 125 -19.54 10.47 18.30
C PHE A 125 -18.72 11.06 17.14
N ALA A 126 -17.70 10.36 16.67
CA ALA A 126 -17.02 10.73 15.44
C ALA A 126 -17.88 10.47 14.20
N TYR A 127 -18.71 9.42 14.26
CA TYR A 127 -19.52 8.98 13.14
C TYR A 127 -20.99 9.41 13.24
N THR A 128 -21.59 9.34 14.44
CA THR A 128 -23.03 9.60 14.64
C THR A 128 -23.31 10.52 15.80
N HIS A 129 -24.47 11.19 15.79
CA HIS A 129 -24.95 12.00 16.91
C HIS A 129 -25.53 11.17 18.05
N THR A 130 -25.87 9.89 17.81
CA THR A 130 -26.48 9.02 18.82
C THR A 130 -26.06 7.57 18.61
N PHE A 131 -25.81 6.88 19.70
CA PHE A 131 -25.56 5.43 19.72
C PHE A 131 -25.97 4.84 21.05
N THR A 132 -26.03 3.51 21.15
CA THR A 132 -26.43 2.85 22.39
C THR A 132 -25.37 1.92 22.93
N VAL A 133 -25.35 1.80 24.25
CA VAL A 133 -24.51 0.87 24.99
C VAL A 133 -25.41 0.03 25.90
N THR A 134 -25.25 -1.29 25.85
CA THR A 134 -25.95 -2.24 26.74
C THR A 134 -24.91 -2.95 27.59
N SER A 135 -25.11 -2.96 28.89
CA SER A 135 -24.23 -3.66 29.83
C SER A 135 -25.00 -4.76 30.55
N TRP A 136 -24.37 -5.93 30.67
CA TRP A 136 -24.83 -7.06 31.45
C TRP A 136 -23.87 -7.27 32.61
N ILE A 137 -24.36 -7.04 33.83
CA ILE A 137 -23.58 -7.18 35.04
C ILE A 137 -24.50 -7.48 36.22
N ASN A 138 -24.06 -8.35 37.14
CA ASN A 138 -24.80 -8.69 38.36
C ASN A 138 -26.25 -9.14 38.10
N GLY A 139 -26.48 -9.96 37.05
CA GLY A 139 -27.82 -10.46 36.73
C GLY A 139 -28.76 -9.37 36.18
N THR A 140 -28.23 -8.27 35.72
CA THR A 140 -29.01 -7.10 35.23
C THR A 140 -28.52 -6.68 33.86
N GLU A 141 -29.47 -6.47 32.94
CA GLU A 141 -29.25 -5.80 31.65
C GLU A 141 -29.66 -4.32 31.78
N SER A 142 -28.73 -3.42 31.52
CA SER A 142 -28.99 -1.99 31.49
C SER A 142 -28.61 -1.39 30.14
N LYS A 143 -29.54 -0.65 29.52
CA LYS A 143 -29.29 0.00 28.23
C LYS A 143 -29.27 1.51 28.37
N TYR A 144 -28.28 2.09 27.73
CA TYR A 144 -28.03 3.53 27.73
C TYR A 144 -28.03 4.04 26.30
N VAL A 145 -28.54 5.28 26.12
CA VAL A 145 -28.38 6.07 24.89
C VAL A 145 -27.41 7.19 25.16
N LEU A 146 -26.45 7.32 24.26
CA LEU A 146 -25.49 8.41 24.23
C LEU A 146 -25.87 9.30 23.04
N PHE A 147 -26.01 10.60 23.26
CA PHE A 147 -26.45 11.54 22.22
C PHE A 147 -25.81 12.92 22.41
N LYS A 148 -25.76 13.70 21.34
CA LYS A 148 -25.33 15.10 21.38
C LYS A 148 -26.57 16.01 21.43
N GLU A 149 -26.63 16.86 22.43
CA GLU A 149 -27.61 17.92 22.53
C GLU A 149 -26.90 19.28 22.55
N ASP A 150 -27.21 20.14 21.60
CA ASP A 150 -26.51 21.42 21.37
C ASP A 150 -24.98 21.28 21.32
N GLY A 151 -24.48 20.18 20.65
CA GLY A 151 -23.07 19.89 20.54
C GLY A 151 -22.43 19.30 21.80
N THR A 152 -23.14 19.17 22.90
CA THR A 152 -22.63 18.58 24.15
C THR A 152 -23.07 17.14 24.25
N PRO A 153 -22.12 16.19 24.44
CA PRO A 153 -22.44 14.79 24.66
C PRO A 153 -23.17 14.57 25.98
N LYS A 154 -24.24 13.79 25.93
CA LYS A 154 -25.05 13.38 27.08
C LYS A 154 -25.29 11.88 27.06
N ILE A 155 -25.62 11.30 28.22
CA ILE A 155 -26.02 9.92 28.38
C ILE A 155 -27.31 9.84 29.17
N SER A 156 -28.20 8.92 28.76
CA SER A 156 -29.44 8.62 29.48
C SER A 156 -29.63 7.11 29.56
N LYS A 157 -30.07 6.62 30.71
CA LYS A 157 -30.48 5.23 30.86
C LYS A 157 -31.87 5.04 30.25
N LEU A 158 -31.99 4.11 29.32
CA LEU A 158 -33.27 3.77 28.69
C LEU A 158 -34.09 2.81 29.54
N TYR A 159 -33.41 1.76 30.05
CA TYR A 159 -34.04 0.78 30.95
C TYR A 159 -32.99 -0.02 31.72
N SER A 160 -33.48 -0.71 32.74
CA SER A 160 -32.75 -1.74 33.49
C SER A 160 -33.73 -2.86 33.80
N LYS A 161 -33.35 -4.13 33.56
CA LYS A 161 -34.18 -5.30 33.80
C LYS A 161 -33.31 -6.49 34.24
N PRO A 162 -33.89 -7.47 34.97
CA PRO A 162 -33.22 -8.73 35.23
C PRO A 162 -32.83 -9.43 33.91
N SER A 163 -31.69 -10.12 33.92
CA SER A 163 -31.20 -10.85 32.76
C SER A 163 -30.31 -12.01 33.17
N ASP A 164 -30.51 -13.18 32.57
CA ASP A 164 -29.67 -14.36 32.74
C ASP A 164 -28.53 -14.41 31.70
N GLU A 165 -28.42 -13.39 30.86
CA GLU A 165 -27.37 -13.30 29.86
C GLU A 165 -25.99 -13.18 30.53
N PRO A 166 -24.93 -13.76 29.90
CA PRO A 166 -23.57 -13.62 30.38
C PRO A 166 -23.15 -12.13 30.48
N THR A 167 -22.28 -11.84 31.46
CA THR A 167 -21.70 -10.50 31.61
C THR A 167 -21.00 -10.03 30.35
N GLY A 168 -20.98 -8.75 30.11
CA GLY A 168 -20.36 -8.13 28.95
C GLY A 168 -20.91 -6.76 28.61
N LEU A 169 -20.43 -6.23 27.49
CA LEU A 169 -20.87 -4.94 26.98
C LEU A 169 -21.19 -5.06 25.49
N LYS A 170 -22.27 -4.40 25.05
CA LYS A 170 -22.60 -4.26 23.62
C LYS A 170 -22.67 -2.80 23.24
N VAL A 171 -21.99 -2.44 22.17
CA VAL A 171 -22.13 -1.13 21.50
C VAL A 171 -22.88 -1.31 20.19
N SER A 172 -23.85 -0.43 19.91
CA SER A 172 -24.68 -0.45 18.72
C SER A 172 -24.69 0.90 18.05
N ILE A 173 -24.23 0.95 16.79
CA ILE A 173 -24.09 2.15 15.96
C ILE A 173 -25.03 2.05 14.76
N GLN A 174 -25.96 3.00 14.62
CA GLN A 174 -26.76 3.09 13.41
C GLN A 174 -25.91 3.59 12.25
N VAL A 175 -25.90 2.81 11.16
CA VAL A 175 -25.04 3.06 9.98
C VAL A 175 -25.85 3.69 8.86
N GLU A 176 -25.29 4.69 8.17
CA GLU A 176 -25.87 5.26 6.96
C GLU A 176 -25.74 4.27 5.79
N ARG A 177 -26.74 4.23 4.89
CA ARG A 177 -26.79 3.32 3.74
C ARG A 177 -25.50 3.34 2.90
N ARG A 178 -24.94 4.52 2.68
CA ARG A 178 -23.71 4.72 1.89
C ARG A 178 -22.46 4.09 2.53
N ASP A 179 -22.44 3.91 3.85
CA ASP A 179 -21.27 3.50 4.61
C ASP A 179 -21.32 2.00 5.01
N ILE A 180 -22.42 1.31 4.68
CA ILE A 180 -22.60 -0.13 4.98
C ILE A 180 -21.42 -0.97 4.50
N ARG A 181 -20.97 -0.73 3.26
CA ARG A 181 -19.84 -1.45 2.68
C ARG A 181 -18.54 -1.17 3.43
N GLU A 182 -18.27 0.09 3.75
CA GLU A 182 -17.06 0.49 4.45
C GLU A 182 -17.01 -0.12 5.87
N PHE A 183 -18.13 -0.12 6.61
CA PHE A 183 -18.19 -0.77 7.92
C PHE A 183 -17.89 -2.27 7.83
N ARG A 184 -18.41 -2.97 6.82
CA ARG A 184 -18.17 -4.40 6.63
C ARG A 184 -16.72 -4.70 6.32
N GLU A 185 -16.15 -4.00 5.33
CA GLU A 185 -14.74 -4.16 4.91
C GLU A 185 -13.77 -3.79 6.04
N THR A 186 -14.04 -2.71 6.76
CA THR A 186 -13.23 -2.27 7.89
C THR A 186 -13.29 -3.25 9.07
N THR A 187 -14.48 -3.81 9.36
CA THR A 187 -14.62 -4.83 10.40
C THR A 187 -13.79 -6.07 10.09
N GLU A 188 -13.88 -6.58 8.86
CA GLU A 188 -13.07 -7.70 8.40
C GLU A 188 -11.56 -7.39 8.49
N GLN A 189 -11.15 -6.22 8.05
CA GLN A 189 -9.75 -5.78 8.10
C GLN A 189 -9.22 -5.73 9.54
N VAL A 190 -9.95 -5.14 10.47
CA VAL A 190 -9.51 -5.01 11.87
C VAL A 190 -9.46 -6.37 12.55
N LEU A 191 -10.48 -7.19 12.38
CA LEU A 191 -10.54 -8.54 12.97
C LEU A 191 -9.43 -9.44 12.45
N SER A 192 -8.99 -9.28 11.21
CA SER A 192 -7.98 -10.14 10.61
C SER A 192 -6.63 -10.13 11.34
N TYR A 193 -6.40 -9.15 12.22
CA TYR A 193 -5.20 -9.06 13.06
C TYR A 193 -5.42 -9.46 14.52
N PHE A 194 -6.63 -9.92 14.85
CA PHE A 194 -6.93 -10.43 16.19
C PHE A 194 -6.41 -11.87 16.38
N PRO A 195 -6.26 -12.34 17.61
CA PRO A 195 -6.05 -13.76 17.89
C PRO A 195 -7.26 -14.57 17.39
N GLU A 196 -6.99 -15.72 16.79
CA GLU A 196 -8.01 -16.51 16.07
C GLU A 196 -9.20 -16.90 16.97
N GLU A 197 -8.94 -17.18 18.23
CA GLU A 197 -9.93 -17.57 19.25
C GLU A 197 -10.99 -16.48 19.56
N PHE A 198 -10.73 -15.22 19.15
CA PHE A 198 -11.67 -14.10 19.33
C PHE A 198 -12.38 -13.69 18.04
N ILE A 199 -12.01 -14.28 16.90
CA ILE A 199 -12.59 -13.95 15.61
C ILE A 199 -13.86 -14.78 15.38
N PRO A 200 -15.06 -14.15 15.20
CA PRO A 200 -16.28 -14.90 14.90
C PRO A 200 -16.34 -15.33 13.44
N GLU A 201 -17.01 -16.46 13.16
CA GLU A 201 -17.38 -16.83 11.79
C GLU A 201 -18.31 -15.77 11.15
N PRO A 202 -18.16 -15.44 9.87
CA PRO A 202 -17.27 -16.07 8.87
C PRO A 202 -15.91 -15.38 8.70
N PHE A 203 -15.52 -14.49 9.60
CA PHE A 203 -14.25 -13.77 9.51
C PHE A 203 -13.05 -14.71 9.71
N LYS A 204 -11.91 -14.31 9.15
CA LYS A 204 -10.69 -15.12 9.24
C LYS A 204 -9.50 -14.26 9.61
N ARG A 205 -8.56 -14.88 10.31
CA ARG A 205 -7.28 -14.27 10.57
C ARG A 205 -6.50 -14.05 9.26
N HIS A 206 -5.73 -12.98 9.21
CA HIS A 206 -4.81 -12.71 8.11
C HIS A 206 -3.74 -13.82 8.00
N GLU A 207 -3.64 -14.42 6.80
CA GLU A 207 -2.61 -15.43 6.50
C GLU A 207 -1.45 -14.75 5.77
N PRO A 208 -0.31 -14.53 6.44
CA PRO A 208 0.86 -13.96 5.80
C PRO A 208 1.58 -14.99 4.91
N GLU A 209 2.28 -14.52 3.88
CA GLU A 209 3.16 -15.37 3.06
C GLU A 209 4.36 -15.91 3.86
N PHE A 210 4.81 -15.13 4.82
CA PHE A 210 5.89 -15.47 5.74
C PHE A 210 5.64 -14.79 7.07
N GLU A 211 5.84 -15.50 8.19
CA GLU A 211 5.71 -14.96 9.53
C GLU A 211 6.86 -15.43 10.43
N CYS A 212 7.39 -14.51 11.22
CA CYS A 212 8.33 -14.79 12.30
C CYS A 212 8.01 -13.93 13.54
N LYS A 213 8.80 -14.06 14.59
CA LYS A 213 8.57 -13.32 15.84
C LYS A 213 8.60 -11.79 15.68
N ARG A 214 9.44 -11.26 14.77
CA ARG A 214 9.67 -9.80 14.61
C ARG A 214 8.83 -9.16 13.51
N TYR A 215 8.46 -9.90 12.48
CA TYR A 215 7.73 -9.35 11.32
C TYR A 215 6.99 -10.45 10.56
N PHE A 216 6.09 -10.03 9.70
CA PHE A 216 5.52 -10.90 8.68
C PHE A 216 5.52 -10.19 7.32
N ILE A 217 5.36 -10.98 6.25
CA ILE A 217 5.25 -10.50 4.87
C ILE A 217 3.88 -10.90 4.34
N GLN A 218 3.14 -9.93 3.84
CA GLN A 218 1.81 -10.13 3.27
C GLN A 218 1.79 -9.86 1.76
N LYS A 219 0.83 -10.45 1.07
CA LYS A 219 0.65 -10.27 -0.40
C LYS A 219 0.31 -8.85 -0.81
N SER A 220 -0.26 -8.06 0.09
CA SER A 220 -0.64 -6.69 -0.19
C SER A 220 0.58 -5.77 -0.34
N SER A 221 0.38 -4.64 -1.00
CA SER A 221 1.43 -3.61 -1.12
C SER A 221 1.59 -2.75 0.13
N PHE A 222 0.82 -3.03 1.17
CA PHE A 222 0.76 -2.28 2.41
C PHE A 222 1.98 -2.62 3.29
N THR A 223 2.64 -1.61 3.78
CA THR A 223 3.75 -1.70 4.73
C THR A 223 3.33 -1.03 6.03
N GLY A 224 3.63 -1.64 7.16
CA GLY A 224 3.16 -1.07 8.43
C GLY A 224 3.80 -1.69 9.66
N ILE A 225 3.21 -1.37 10.79
CA ILE A 225 3.59 -1.85 12.11
C ILE A 225 2.34 -2.44 12.77
N LEU A 226 2.43 -3.69 13.18
CA LEU A 226 1.43 -4.31 14.05
C LEU A 226 1.87 -4.12 15.50
N MET A 227 1.14 -3.31 16.24
CA MET A 227 1.39 -3.04 17.64
C MET A 227 0.18 -3.49 18.48
N GLY A 228 0.35 -4.53 19.27
CA GLY A 228 -0.76 -5.30 19.81
C GLY A 228 -1.55 -5.99 18.69
N ASN A 229 -2.83 -5.64 18.54
CA ASN A 229 -3.70 -6.13 17.47
C ASN A 229 -4.12 -5.02 16.49
N VAL A 230 -3.41 -3.88 16.51
CA VAL A 230 -3.70 -2.73 15.66
C VAL A 230 -2.58 -2.56 14.64
N LEU A 231 -2.98 -2.52 13.37
CA LEU A 231 -2.10 -2.27 12.25
C LEU A 231 -2.04 -0.77 11.97
N TYR A 232 -0.82 -0.22 11.99
CA TYR A 232 -0.53 1.18 11.68
C TYR A 232 0.20 1.28 10.35
N PRO A 233 -0.28 2.10 9.41
CA PRO A 233 0.42 2.33 8.15
C PRO A 233 1.75 3.05 8.36
N VAL A 234 2.74 2.68 7.53
CA VAL A 234 4.01 3.39 7.42
C VAL A 234 4.24 3.71 5.96
N GLU A 235 4.24 4.99 5.63
CA GLU A 235 4.50 5.45 4.29
C GLU A 235 6.02 5.51 4.02
N ARG A 236 6.40 5.25 2.78
CA ARG A 236 7.83 5.26 2.38
C ARG A 236 8.48 6.61 2.56
N TYR A 237 7.70 7.68 2.34
CA TYR A 237 8.18 9.06 2.45
C TYR A 237 8.54 9.43 3.89
N ASP A 238 7.89 8.80 4.87
CA ASP A 238 8.14 9.08 6.29
C ASP A 238 9.54 8.65 6.71
N LEU A 239 10.09 7.63 6.07
CA LEU A 239 11.36 7.03 6.45
C LEU A 239 12.50 7.30 5.46
N ASP A 240 12.27 7.96 4.33
CA ASP A 240 13.25 8.12 3.24
C ASP A 240 13.96 6.80 2.89
N LEU A 241 13.26 5.69 3.02
CA LEU A 241 13.77 4.35 2.86
C LEU A 241 12.98 3.57 1.82
N TYR A 242 13.69 2.86 0.96
CA TYR A 242 13.04 1.89 0.10
C TYR A 242 12.67 0.64 0.89
N ILE A 243 11.46 0.61 1.43
CA ILE A 243 10.92 -0.56 2.13
C ILE A 243 10.26 -1.49 1.10
N HIS A 244 10.55 -2.77 1.20
CA HIS A 244 9.86 -3.79 0.41
C HIS A 244 8.37 -3.79 0.76
N LYS A 245 7.50 -3.75 -0.25
CA LYS A 245 6.05 -3.79 -0.02
C LYS A 245 5.65 -5.06 0.70
N GLY A 246 4.67 -4.94 1.58
CA GLY A 246 4.11 -6.06 2.31
C GLY A 246 4.82 -6.43 3.62
N ILE A 247 5.88 -5.73 4.02
CA ILE A 247 6.53 -5.98 5.31
C ILE A 247 5.74 -5.29 6.42
N VAL A 248 5.31 -6.07 7.41
CA VAL A 248 4.69 -5.58 8.63
C VAL A 248 5.56 -5.95 9.83
N LEU A 249 6.04 -4.95 10.54
CA LEU A 249 6.86 -5.07 11.73
C LEU A 249 5.97 -5.38 12.94
N LYS A 250 6.33 -6.37 13.77
CA LYS A 250 5.62 -6.66 15.04
C LYS A 250 6.33 -5.97 16.17
N LEU A 251 5.67 -5.01 16.81
CA LEU A 251 6.20 -4.30 17.95
C LEU A 251 5.33 -4.50 19.20
N PRO A 252 5.93 -4.52 20.40
CA PRO A 252 5.14 -4.47 21.62
C PRO A 252 4.39 -3.14 21.74
N ILE A 253 3.28 -3.17 22.47
CA ILE A 253 2.49 -1.96 22.72
C ILE A 253 3.38 -0.92 23.42
N GLY A 254 3.36 0.32 22.90
CA GLY A 254 4.16 1.42 23.43
C GLY A 254 5.61 1.48 22.95
N ALA A 255 6.05 0.60 22.04
CA ALA A 255 7.41 0.67 21.47
C ALA A 255 7.66 1.93 20.65
N VAL A 256 6.64 2.47 20.03
CA VAL A 256 6.68 3.76 19.31
C VAL A 256 5.45 4.59 19.70
N PRO A 257 5.56 5.93 19.73
CA PRO A 257 4.43 6.81 20.01
C PRO A 257 3.42 6.78 18.88
N ILE A 258 2.14 6.74 19.24
CA ILE A 258 1.02 6.81 18.29
C ILE A 258 0.41 8.23 18.31
N LEU A 259 -0.22 8.61 17.21
CA LEU A 259 -1.01 9.84 17.15
C LEU A 259 -2.21 9.77 18.12
N PRO A 260 -2.69 10.89 18.66
CA PRO A 260 -3.88 10.91 19.53
C PRO A 260 -5.12 10.28 18.89
N SER A 261 -5.29 10.41 17.57
CA SER A 261 -6.34 9.73 16.80
C SER A 261 -6.15 8.21 16.68
N ARG A 262 -4.97 7.69 17.02
CA ARG A 262 -4.59 6.28 16.85
C ARG A 262 -4.64 5.80 15.40
N GLU A 263 -4.71 6.71 14.42
CA GLU A 263 -4.74 6.38 12.99
C GLU A 263 -3.33 6.19 12.40
N GLY A 264 -2.30 6.59 13.12
CA GLY A 264 -0.92 6.51 12.67
C GLY A 264 0.07 6.56 13.83
N ILE A 265 1.33 6.53 13.46
CA ILE A 265 2.48 6.62 14.36
C ILE A 265 3.00 8.06 14.33
N SER A 266 3.40 8.57 15.50
CA SER A 266 4.07 9.86 15.57
C SER A 266 5.49 9.72 15.02
N MET A 267 5.75 10.34 13.87
CA MET A 267 7.02 10.28 13.15
C MET A 267 8.02 11.35 13.62
N ASP A 268 8.29 11.40 14.92
CA ASP A 268 9.39 12.20 15.45
C ASP A 268 10.78 11.63 15.05
N SER A 269 11.83 12.39 15.28
CA SER A 269 13.20 12.03 14.86
C SER A 269 13.66 10.68 15.41
N ASN A 270 13.37 10.38 16.67
CA ASN A 270 13.77 9.14 17.33
C ASN A 270 13.00 7.95 16.76
N THR A 271 11.69 8.12 16.55
CA THR A 271 10.83 7.10 15.94
C THR A 271 11.27 6.81 14.51
N LYS A 272 11.56 7.84 13.71
CA LYS A 272 12.07 7.67 12.35
C LYS A 272 13.39 6.90 12.31
N GLU A 273 14.34 7.26 13.17
CA GLU A 273 15.63 6.58 13.24
C GLU A 273 15.49 5.11 13.66
N PHE A 274 14.69 4.84 14.70
CA PHE A 274 14.38 3.48 15.14
C PHE A 274 13.76 2.65 14.02
N LEU A 275 12.73 3.15 13.35
CA LEU A 275 12.04 2.45 12.29
C LEU A 275 12.93 2.25 11.04
N ARG A 276 13.73 3.24 10.66
CA ARG A 276 14.73 3.10 9.60
C ARG A 276 15.67 1.93 9.87
N LYS A 277 16.18 1.83 11.08
CA LYS A 277 17.06 0.73 11.51
C LYS A 277 16.36 -0.61 11.40
N GLU A 278 15.17 -0.75 12.01
CA GLU A 278 14.40 -1.99 12.01
C GLU A 278 14.04 -2.47 10.60
N PHE A 279 13.49 -1.60 9.76
CA PHE A 279 13.14 -1.94 8.39
C PHE A 279 14.36 -2.24 7.51
N SER A 280 15.48 -1.54 7.72
CA SER A 280 16.74 -1.81 6.99
C SER A 280 17.30 -3.19 7.33
N GLU A 281 17.32 -3.55 8.62
CA GLU A 281 17.76 -4.89 9.06
C GLU A 281 16.90 -6.01 8.49
N ILE A 282 15.57 -5.81 8.44
CA ILE A 282 14.65 -6.78 7.85
C ILE A 282 14.85 -6.87 6.35
N ALA A 283 14.98 -5.74 5.66
CA ALA A 283 15.23 -5.72 4.22
C ALA A 283 16.52 -6.46 3.85
N GLU A 284 17.58 -6.31 4.66
CA GLU A 284 18.81 -7.08 4.48
C GLU A 284 18.62 -8.57 4.77
N LYS A 285 17.88 -8.95 5.81
CA LYS A 285 17.58 -10.36 6.12
C LYS A 285 16.74 -11.02 5.02
N VAL A 286 15.70 -10.34 4.53
CA VAL A 286 14.89 -10.81 3.41
C VAL A 286 15.77 -11.02 2.18
N LYS A 287 16.60 -10.03 1.84
CA LYS A 287 17.57 -10.11 0.74
C LYS A 287 18.60 -11.25 0.90
N ASN A 288 19.06 -11.48 2.13
CA ASN A 288 20.04 -12.55 2.42
C ASN A 288 19.38 -13.93 2.50
N ASN A 289 18.14 -14.03 2.99
CA ASN A 289 17.37 -15.27 2.95
C ASN A 289 17.03 -15.68 1.51
N GLU A 290 16.72 -14.73 0.65
CA GLU A 290 16.58 -14.95 -0.79
C GLU A 290 17.89 -15.48 -1.39
N LYS A 291 19.03 -14.86 -1.06
CA LYS A 291 20.35 -15.34 -1.48
C LYS A 291 20.69 -16.74 -0.93
N ASN A 292 20.27 -17.07 0.30
CA ASN A 292 20.54 -18.36 0.93
C ASN A 292 19.60 -19.47 0.44
N LYS A 293 18.35 -19.14 0.10
CA LYS A 293 17.46 -20.06 -0.62
C LYS A 293 18.07 -20.44 -1.97
N THR A 294 18.64 -19.48 -2.70
CA THR A 294 19.34 -19.75 -3.97
C THR A 294 20.61 -20.60 -3.82
N LYS A 295 21.32 -20.56 -2.67
CA LYS A 295 22.49 -21.40 -2.37
C LYS A 295 22.13 -22.83 -1.97
N LYS A 296 20.97 -23.08 -1.39
CA LYS A 296 20.50 -24.42 -0.96
C LYS A 296 19.91 -25.26 -2.09
N TRP A 297 19.60 -24.67 -3.23
CA TRP A 297 19.02 -25.34 -4.39
C TRP A 297 20.18 -25.73 -5.30
N GLY A 298 20.61 -26.99 -5.19
CA GLY A 298 21.68 -27.53 -5.98
C GLY A 298 21.38 -27.49 -7.48
N LYS A 299 22.44 -27.72 -8.28
CA LYS A 299 22.40 -27.81 -9.74
C LYS A 299 21.17 -28.59 -10.23
N GLY A 300 20.20 -27.91 -10.84
CA GLY A 300 18.99 -28.52 -11.37
C GLY A 300 17.69 -27.75 -11.27
N TYR A 301 17.67 -26.51 -10.67
CA TYR A 301 16.49 -25.66 -10.61
C TYR A 301 16.74 -24.26 -11.18
N PRO A 302 16.81 -24.11 -12.50
CA PRO A 302 17.20 -22.82 -13.09
C PRO A 302 16.07 -21.79 -13.08
N ALA A 303 14.81 -22.20 -13.06
CA ALA A 303 13.72 -21.32 -13.45
C ALA A 303 13.02 -20.57 -12.31
N THR A 304 12.94 -21.17 -11.14
CA THR A 304 12.30 -20.54 -9.96
C THR A 304 13.06 -19.32 -9.46
N CYS A 305 14.35 -19.24 -9.73
CA CYS A 305 15.17 -18.10 -9.31
C CYS A 305 14.98 -16.83 -10.14
N LEU A 306 14.50 -16.94 -11.37
CA LEU A 306 14.16 -15.80 -12.22
C LEU A 306 12.72 -15.32 -11.99
N GLY A 307 11.92 -16.16 -11.35
CA GLY A 307 10.50 -15.96 -11.15
C GLY A 307 10.10 -15.12 -9.95
N GLU A 308 11.04 -14.66 -9.15
CA GLU A 308 10.69 -13.79 -8.05
C GLU A 308 10.24 -12.43 -8.57
N SER A 309 8.99 -12.08 -8.29
CA SER A 309 8.33 -10.83 -8.65
C SER A 309 9.15 -9.57 -8.33
N PHE A 310 10.05 -9.68 -7.36
CA PHE A 310 10.99 -8.66 -6.93
C PHE A 310 11.93 -8.14 -8.04
N LEU A 311 12.36 -8.99 -8.97
CA LEU A 311 13.35 -8.61 -9.99
C LEU A 311 12.70 -8.05 -11.24
N LEU A 312 11.54 -8.56 -11.60
CA LEU A 312 10.76 -8.05 -12.72
C LEU A 312 10.16 -6.68 -12.42
N ASN A 313 9.85 -6.37 -11.17
CA ASN A 313 9.40 -5.04 -10.74
C ASN A 313 10.42 -3.92 -10.96
N LYS A 314 11.70 -4.25 -11.17
CA LYS A 314 12.75 -3.27 -11.53
C LYS A 314 12.77 -2.92 -13.02
N PHE A 315 12.00 -3.62 -13.83
CA PHE A 315 11.96 -3.46 -15.28
C PHE A 315 10.56 -3.03 -15.71
N ASN A 316 10.44 -1.82 -16.25
CA ASN A 316 9.18 -1.31 -16.78
C ASN A 316 8.89 -1.93 -18.17
N ASN A 317 7.63 -2.37 -18.38
CA ASN A 317 7.17 -2.90 -19.66
C ASN A 317 7.94 -4.15 -20.17
N VAL A 318 8.04 -5.16 -19.34
CA VAL A 318 8.55 -6.48 -19.71
C VAL A 318 7.45 -7.28 -20.37
N THR A 319 7.75 -7.90 -21.51
CA THR A 319 6.85 -8.83 -22.19
C THR A 319 7.54 -10.21 -22.24
N ILE A 320 6.85 -11.25 -21.79
CA ILE A 320 7.39 -12.61 -21.71
C ILE A 320 6.57 -13.52 -22.59
N TYR A 321 7.26 -14.32 -23.40
CA TYR A 321 6.68 -15.37 -24.23
C TYR A 321 7.14 -16.71 -23.73
N LYS A 322 6.21 -17.65 -23.51
CA LYS A 322 6.42 -19.07 -23.23
C LYS A 322 5.24 -19.89 -23.77
N ARG A 323 5.49 -21.03 -24.39
CA ARG A 323 4.44 -21.91 -24.95
C ARG A 323 3.45 -21.15 -25.85
N GLY A 324 3.96 -20.28 -26.71
CA GLY A 324 3.18 -19.45 -27.60
C GLY A 324 2.35 -18.35 -26.92
N ARG A 325 2.34 -18.25 -25.61
CA ARG A 325 1.60 -17.25 -24.85
C ARG A 325 2.45 -16.00 -24.62
N CYS A 326 1.81 -14.84 -24.70
CA CYS A 326 2.41 -13.54 -24.40
C CYS A 326 1.84 -13.01 -23.08
N ASN A 327 2.70 -12.70 -22.12
CA ASN A 327 2.30 -12.06 -20.87
C ASN A 327 2.99 -10.70 -20.72
N LYS A 328 2.18 -9.67 -20.53
CA LYS A 328 2.62 -8.30 -20.24
C LYS A 328 2.52 -7.97 -18.74
N ASP A 329 1.90 -8.87 -17.97
CA ASP A 329 1.73 -8.71 -16.54
C ASP A 329 2.90 -9.35 -15.80
N VAL A 330 3.70 -8.52 -15.18
CA VAL A 330 4.91 -8.87 -14.43
C VAL A 330 4.60 -9.76 -13.22
N TRP A 331 3.44 -9.60 -12.61
CA TRP A 331 3.03 -10.36 -11.42
C TRP A 331 2.83 -11.85 -11.68
N ASN A 332 2.40 -12.20 -12.89
CA ASN A 332 2.23 -13.58 -13.33
C ASN A 332 3.44 -14.15 -14.05
N ALA A 333 4.52 -13.38 -14.19
CA ALA A 333 5.67 -13.75 -15.00
C ALA A 333 6.44 -14.95 -14.44
N SER A 334 6.45 -15.16 -13.13
CA SER A 334 7.15 -16.29 -12.47
C SER A 334 6.76 -17.65 -13.02
N LYS A 335 5.49 -17.83 -13.42
CA LYS A 335 5.02 -19.08 -14.04
C LYS A 335 5.74 -19.43 -15.34
N TYR A 336 6.30 -18.42 -16.01
CA TYR A 336 6.91 -18.60 -17.33
C TYR A 336 8.35 -19.07 -17.28
N PHE A 337 8.97 -19.08 -16.12
CA PHE A 337 10.35 -19.50 -15.93
C PHE A 337 10.51 -20.93 -15.40
N ILE A 338 9.41 -21.62 -15.13
CA ILE A 338 9.46 -23.02 -14.66
C ILE A 338 9.89 -23.94 -15.83
N ASN A 339 10.85 -24.81 -15.59
CA ASN A 339 11.39 -25.77 -16.57
C ASN A 339 11.83 -25.11 -17.89
N MET A 340 12.60 -24.03 -17.79
CA MET A 340 13.18 -23.42 -18.99
C MET A 340 14.65 -23.82 -19.14
N THR A 341 15.06 -24.13 -20.38
CA THR A 341 16.45 -24.46 -20.74
C THR A 341 17.08 -23.40 -21.64
N HIS A 342 16.25 -22.61 -22.34
CA HIS A 342 16.68 -21.63 -23.31
C HIS A 342 16.01 -20.28 -23.02
N LEU A 343 16.82 -19.25 -22.79
CA LEU A 343 16.37 -17.89 -22.47
C LEU A 343 16.84 -16.88 -23.52
N CYS A 344 15.93 -16.22 -24.21
CA CYS A 344 16.27 -15.10 -25.09
C CYS A 344 15.95 -13.76 -24.40
N ILE A 345 16.93 -12.86 -24.36
CA ILE A 345 16.78 -11.50 -23.78
C ILE A 345 16.95 -10.48 -24.89
N THR A 346 15.87 -9.87 -25.32
CA THR A 346 15.84 -9.00 -26.49
C THR A 346 15.04 -7.73 -26.28
N THR A 347 15.17 -6.76 -27.17
CA THR A 347 14.30 -5.56 -27.26
C THR A 347 13.27 -5.68 -28.37
N SER A 348 13.27 -6.75 -29.15
CA SER A 348 12.30 -7.03 -30.21
C SER A 348 11.74 -8.43 -30.07
N GLY A 349 10.44 -8.54 -29.90
CA GLY A 349 9.72 -9.82 -29.80
C GLY A 349 9.29 -10.43 -31.12
N THR A 350 9.81 -9.94 -32.27
CA THR A 350 9.44 -10.49 -33.59
C THR A 350 9.87 -11.95 -33.69
N GLY A 351 8.92 -12.84 -33.88
CA GLY A 351 9.16 -14.28 -33.95
C GLY A 351 9.13 -15.00 -32.58
N ALA A 352 9.10 -14.29 -31.45
CA ALA A 352 9.10 -14.88 -30.11
C ALA A 352 7.98 -15.91 -29.91
N LYS A 353 6.78 -15.61 -30.36
CA LYS A 353 5.62 -16.50 -30.28
C LYS A 353 5.87 -17.83 -30.96
N LYS A 354 6.41 -17.83 -32.19
CA LYS A 354 6.69 -19.04 -32.97
C LYS A 354 7.74 -19.93 -32.32
N ILE A 355 8.83 -19.34 -31.78
CA ILE A 355 9.86 -20.10 -31.07
C ILE A 355 9.26 -20.81 -29.87
N THR A 356 8.52 -20.08 -29.04
CA THR A 356 7.97 -20.63 -27.81
C THR A 356 6.75 -21.54 -28.03
N GLU A 357 6.16 -21.54 -29.24
CA GLU A 357 5.19 -22.54 -29.68
C GLU A 357 5.88 -23.86 -30.12
N ALA A 358 7.04 -23.72 -30.77
CA ALA A 358 7.78 -24.87 -31.28
C ALA A 358 8.64 -25.54 -30.20
N HIS A 359 9.06 -24.84 -29.15
CA HIS A 359 9.92 -25.35 -28.08
C HIS A 359 9.38 -24.97 -26.69
N ASP A 360 8.93 -25.99 -25.96
CA ASP A 360 8.22 -25.81 -24.65
C ASP A 360 9.07 -25.20 -23.53
N GLU A 361 10.38 -25.42 -23.58
CA GLU A 361 11.32 -24.95 -22.56
C GLU A 361 12.00 -23.64 -22.93
N ALA A 362 11.63 -23.04 -24.08
CA ALA A 362 12.16 -21.77 -24.51
C ALA A 362 11.32 -20.59 -23.96
N VAL A 363 12.01 -19.58 -23.46
CA VAL A 363 11.41 -18.33 -22.96
C VAL A 363 12.06 -17.14 -23.64
N VAL A 364 11.24 -16.21 -24.12
CA VAL A 364 11.71 -14.95 -24.73
C VAL A 364 11.24 -13.77 -23.88
N VAL A 365 12.18 -13.04 -23.30
CA VAL A 365 11.96 -11.83 -22.52
C VAL A 365 12.25 -10.62 -23.39
N VAL A 366 11.22 -9.79 -23.61
CA VAL A 366 11.31 -8.56 -24.39
C VAL A 366 11.27 -7.37 -23.45
N LEU A 367 12.31 -6.55 -23.48
CA LEU A 367 12.49 -5.38 -22.64
C LEU A 367 12.37 -4.09 -23.47
N LYS A 368 12.02 -2.98 -22.80
CA LYS A 368 11.73 -1.70 -23.44
C LYS A 368 12.91 -1.13 -24.23
N ASN A 369 14.14 -1.30 -23.73
CA ASN A 369 15.33 -0.72 -24.32
C ASN A 369 16.59 -1.56 -24.05
N GLY A 370 17.68 -1.22 -24.77
CA GLY A 370 18.94 -1.94 -24.64
C GLY A 370 19.64 -1.81 -23.29
N ALA A 371 19.38 -0.75 -22.53
CA ALA A 371 19.97 -0.58 -21.19
C ALA A 371 19.31 -1.55 -20.20
N GLU A 372 18.00 -1.67 -20.23
CA GLU A 372 17.26 -2.66 -19.43
C GLU A 372 17.63 -4.09 -19.82
N ALA A 373 17.74 -4.36 -21.12
CA ALA A 373 18.18 -5.68 -21.61
C ALA A 373 19.58 -6.04 -21.09
N ARG A 374 20.55 -5.11 -21.08
CA ARG A 374 21.89 -5.34 -20.51
C ARG A 374 21.85 -5.63 -19.01
N ARG A 375 21.03 -4.89 -18.25
CA ARG A 375 20.86 -5.11 -16.81
C ARG A 375 20.25 -6.48 -16.53
N PHE A 376 19.21 -6.85 -17.27
CA PHE A 376 18.57 -8.16 -17.14
C PHE A 376 19.52 -9.31 -17.53
N ARG A 377 20.34 -9.14 -18.58
CA ARG A 377 21.37 -10.12 -18.96
C ARG A 377 22.39 -10.38 -17.85
N LYS A 378 22.91 -9.31 -17.23
CA LYS A 378 23.86 -9.43 -16.13
C LYS A 378 23.25 -10.22 -14.97
N PHE A 379 21.99 -9.99 -14.69
CA PHE A 379 21.26 -10.74 -13.68
C PHE A 379 21.01 -12.19 -14.11
N ALA A 380 20.51 -12.43 -15.32
CA ALA A 380 20.23 -13.78 -15.82
C ALA A 380 21.49 -14.67 -15.80
N ARG A 381 22.64 -14.14 -16.25
CA ARG A 381 23.93 -14.86 -16.20
C ARG A 381 24.33 -15.31 -14.80
N SER A 382 23.95 -14.60 -13.76
CA SER A 382 24.29 -14.96 -12.38
C SER A 382 23.34 -15.99 -11.76
N LYS A 383 22.24 -16.34 -12.45
CA LYS A 383 21.14 -17.12 -11.88
C LYS A 383 20.64 -18.25 -12.77
N PHE A 384 21.00 -18.26 -14.03
CA PHE A 384 20.49 -19.19 -15.03
C PHE A 384 21.62 -20.08 -15.58
N ASP A 385 21.46 -21.38 -15.50
CA ASP A 385 22.46 -22.40 -15.93
C ASP A 385 22.22 -22.87 -17.36
N GLY A 386 21.16 -22.45 -18.04
CA GLY A 386 20.85 -22.79 -19.42
C GLY A 386 21.45 -21.81 -20.44
N GLU A 387 21.12 -22.01 -21.70
CA GLU A 387 21.63 -21.18 -22.80
C GLU A 387 20.91 -19.80 -22.86
N ILE A 388 21.69 -18.74 -22.96
CA ILE A 388 21.17 -17.35 -23.04
C ILE A 388 21.45 -16.78 -24.42
N PHE A 389 20.37 -16.45 -25.13
CA PHE A 389 20.38 -15.80 -26.44
C PHE A 389 20.09 -14.29 -26.33
N TYR A 390 20.58 -13.52 -27.27
CA TYR A 390 20.44 -12.05 -27.27
C TYR A 390 19.53 -11.51 -28.37
N ASN A 391 19.17 -12.36 -29.29
CA ASN A 391 18.16 -12.05 -30.30
C ASN A 391 17.39 -13.32 -30.68
N VAL A 392 16.18 -13.14 -31.15
CA VAL A 392 15.26 -14.21 -31.49
C VAL A 392 15.81 -15.06 -32.66
N LYS A 393 16.58 -14.45 -33.55
CA LYS A 393 17.15 -15.14 -34.72
C LYS A 393 18.19 -16.17 -34.28
N SER A 394 19.15 -15.79 -33.42
CA SER A 394 20.16 -16.69 -32.89
C SER A 394 19.56 -17.88 -32.13
N MET A 395 18.48 -17.64 -31.38
CA MET A 395 17.75 -18.69 -30.69
C MET A 395 17.03 -19.62 -31.67
N ALA A 396 16.41 -19.05 -32.72
CA ALA A 396 15.76 -19.84 -33.77
C ALA A 396 16.74 -20.71 -34.53
N GLU A 397 17.92 -20.17 -34.88
CA GLU A 397 19.00 -20.91 -35.53
C GLU A 397 19.55 -22.05 -34.67
N ALA A 398 19.75 -21.78 -33.35
CA ALA A 398 20.24 -22.81 -32.42
C ALA A 398 19.24 -23.96 -32.16
N LEU A 399 17.94 -23.65 -32.26
CA LEU A 399 16.84 -24.60 -32.02
C LEU A 399 16.28 -25.18 -33.34
N ASP A 400 16.90 -24.90 -34.49
CA ASP A 400 16.46 -25.32 -35.83
C ASP A 400 14.99 -24.99 -36.14
N ILE A 401 14.55 -23.77 -35.73
CA ILE A 401 13.19 -23.31 -35.91
C ILE A 401 13.14 -22.27 -37.00
N ASP A 402 12.37 -22.51 -38.07
CA ASP A 402 12.17 -21.52 -39.15
C ASP A 402 11.30 -20.34 -38.67
N VAL A 403 11.95 -19.25 -38.38
CA VAL A 403 11.29 -18.00 -37.97
C VAL A 403 11.67 -16.89 -38.95
N LYS A 404 10.69 -16.42 -39.70
CA LYS A 404 10.87 -15.19 -40.52
C LYS A 404 11.00 -13.97 -39.60
N VAL A 405 12.20 -13.72 -39.13
CA VAL A 405 12.52 -12.48 -38.38
C VAL A 405 12.61 -11.35 -39.42
N ARG A 406 11.68 -10.42 -39.38
CA ARG A 406 11.78 -9.19 -40.19
C ARG A 406 13.11 -8.52 -39.79
N LYS A 407 14.00 -8.33 -40.77
CA LYS A 407 15.21 -7.51 -40.57
C LYS A 407 14.73 -6.18 -40.01
N PRO A 408 15.29 -5.66 -38.88
CA PRO A 408 14.94 -4.33 -38.45
C PRO A 408 15.20 -3.40 -39.60
N SER A 409 14.19 -2.64 -40.02
CA SER A 409 14.38 -1.68 -41.13
C SER A 409 15.45 -0.70 -40.63
N LYS A 410 16.55 -0.57 -41.39
CA LYS A 410 17.72 0.28 -41.06
C LYS A 410 17.40 1.77 -40.91
N GLY A 411 16.14 2.17 -40.91
CA GLY A 411 15.72 3.57 -40.78
C GLY A 411 14.97 3.89 -39.53
N GLN A 412 14.99 5.16 -39.15
CA GLN A 412 14.18 5.71 -38.04
C GLN A 412 13.02 6.56 -38.59
N TRP A 413 11.94 6.65 -37.80
CA TRP A 413 10.84 7.52 -38.13
C TRP A 413 11.23 8.97 -37.84
N VAL A 414 11.10 9.83 -38.85
CA VAL A 414 11.33 11.27 -38.76
C VAL A 414 10.11 12.02 -39.24
N HIS A 415 9.93 13.27 -38.82
CA HIS A 415 8.95 14.17 -39.39
C HIS A 415 9.69 15.11 -40.34
N ILE A 416 9.19 15.21 -41.56
CA ILE A 416 9.73 16.09 -42.61
C ILE A 416 8.79 17.27 -42.74
N VAL A 417 9.31 18.46 -42.51
CA VAL A 417 8.63 19.73 -42.75
C VAL A 417 9.09 20.24 -44.13
N ASN A 418 8.20 20.36 -45.04
CA ASN A 418 8.46 20.89 -46.40
C ASN A 418 7.20 21.54 -46.97
N GLU A 419 7.35 22.70 -47.59
CA GLU A 419 6.24 23.46 -48.20
C GLU A 419 5.04 23.66 -47.24
N GLY A 420 5.36 23.99 -45.99
CA GLY A 420 4.36 24.18 -44.91
C GLY A 420 3.68 22.90 -44.40
N LYS A 421 3.94 21.75 -45.02
CA LYS A 421 3.32 20.46 -44.65
C LYS A 421 4.27 19.59 -43.83
N ILE A 422 3.71 18.85 -42.91
CA ILE A 422 4.45 17.84 -42.11
C ILE A 422 4.09 16.45 -42.61
N THR A 423 5.09 15.68 -43.00
CA THR A 423 4.94 14.28 -43.35
C THR A 423 5.81 13.41 -42.45
N ARG A 424 5.34 12.20 -42.13
CA ARG A 424 6.11 11.23 -41.36
C ARG A 424 6.67 10.17 -42.28
N LYS A 425 7.99 10.06 -42.33
CA LYS A 425 8.68 9.11 -43.18
C LYS A 425 9.74 8.33 -42.41
N LYS A 426 10.03 7.12 -42.86
CA LYS A 426 11.12 6.32 -42.32
C LYS A 426 12.36 6.50 -43.20
N LEU A 427 13.41 7.06 -42.62
CA LEU A 427 14.66 7.33 -43.31
C LEU A 427 15.83 6.59 -42.66
N THR A 428 16.75 6.12 -43.46
CA THR A 428 18.07 5.65 -43.03
C THR A 428 18.98 6.85 -42.73
N LYS A 429 20.18 6.62 -42.17
CA LYS A 429 21.16 7.68 -41.95
C LYS A 429 21.57 8.27 -43.30
N GLU A 430 21.80 7.45 -44.28
CA GLU A 430 22.15 7.85 -45.66
C GLU A 430 21.03 8.65 -46.29
N GLY A 431 19.76 8.23 -46.14
CA GLY A 431 18.60 8.96 -46.65
C GLY A 431 18.39 10.33 -46.00
N MET A 432 18.78 10.50 -44.73
CA MET A 432 18.75 11.82 -44.07
C MET A 432 19.90 12.72 -44.57
N LEU A 433 21.07 12.16 -44.79
CA LEU A 433 22.22 12.88 -45.36
C LEU A 433 21.91 13.36 -46.80
N GLU A 434 21.30 12.51 -47.61
CA GLU A 434 20.83 12.87 -48.96
C GLU A 434 19.81 14.00 -48.95
N MET A 435 18.89 14.00 -47.97
CA MET A 435 17.94 15.09 -47.80
C MET A 435 18.64 16.37 -47.31
N ALA A 436 19.62 16.26 -46.43
CA ALA A 436 20.43 17.40 -45.97
C ALA A 436 21.17 18.04 -47.14
N SER A 437 21.73 17.28 -48.10
CA SER A 437 22.35 17.80 -49.32
C SER A 437 21.35 18.48 -50.26
N LYS A 438 20.05 18.18 -50.13
CA LYS A 438 18.94 18.86 -50.83
C LYS A 438 18.39 20.07 -50.08
N GLY A 439 19.12 20.58 -49.06
CA GLY A 439 18.77 21.78 -48.32
C GLY A 439 17.83 21.56 -47.13
N PHE A 440 17.63 20.33 -46.67
CA PHE A 440 16.92 20.07 -45.43
C PHE A 440 17.85 20.19 -44.22
N SER A 441 17.41 20.93 -43.21
CA SER A 441 18.14 21.06 -41.95
C SER A 441 17.65 20.04 -40.95
N LEU A 442 18.56 19.47 -40.16
CA LEU A 442 18.17 18.54 -39.08
C LEU A 442 17.85 19.29 -37.81
N VAL A 443 16.72 18.94 -37.22
CA VAL A 443 16.22 19.50 -35.95
C VAL A 443 16.01 18.39 -34.95
N ARG A 444 16.49 18.55 -33.73
CA ARG A 444 16.14 17.60 -32.65
C ARG A 444 14.69 17.78 -32.24
N GLN A 445 14.01 16.69 -32.00
CA GLN A 445 12.63 16.72 -31.52
C GLN A 445 12.47 17.48 -30.21
N GLU A 446 13.47 17.44 -29.35
CA GLU A 446 13.55 18.20 -28.09
C GLU A 446 13.64 19.70 -28.39
N THR A 447 14.59 20.11 -29.24
CA THR A 447 14.75 21.50 -29.68
C THR A 447 13.49 22.03 -30.36
N PHE A 448 12.84 21.21 -31.21
CA PHE A 448 11.60 21.53 -31.88
C PHE A 448 10.45 21.82 -30.89
N ARG A 449 10.32 21.02 -29.82
CA ARG A 449 9.32 21.22 -28.78
C ARG A 449 9.64 22.42 -27.89
N ASN A 450 10.90 22.61 -27.52
CA ASN A 450 11.34 23.73 -26.66
C ASN A 450 11.15 25.08 -27.35
N ALA A 451 11.13 25.11 -28.69
CA ALA A 451 10.77 26.27 -29.49
C ALA A 451 9.25 26.50 -29.64
N GLY A 452 8.43 25.77 -28.86
CA GLY A 452 6.97 25.87 -28.92
C GLY A 452 6.33 25.25 -30.18
N CYS A 453 7.11 24.61 -31.04
CA CYS A 453 6.59 23.98 -32.24
C CYS A 453 5.89 22.66 -31.93
N THR A 454 4.73 22.46 -32.54
CA THR A 454 3.97 21.20 -32.47
C THR A 454 3.82 20.64 -33.90
N PHE A 455 3.46 19.36 -34.03
CA PHE A 455 3.23 18.77 -35.38
C PHE A 455 1.95 19.26 -36.05
N ASN A 456 1.19 20.14 -35.41
CA ASN A 456 0.03 20.83 -35.94
C ASN A 456 0.32 22.33 -36.27
N THR A 457 1.56 22.78 -36.09
CA THR A 457 1.96 24.16 -36.35
C THR A 457 2.05 24.37 -37.86
N ASN A 458 1.52 25.47 -38.35
CA ASN A 458 1.71 25.89 -39.74
C ASN A 458 3.10 26.51 -39.88
N PHE A 459 3.90 25.99 -40.81
CA PHE A 459 5.25 26.47 -41.08
C PHE A 459 5.28 27.31 -42.37
N HIS A 460 6.26 28.23 -42.42
CA HIS A 460 6.49 28.99 -43.65
C HIS A 460 6.90 28.02 -44.79
N PRO A 461 6.38 28.22 -46.03
CA PRO A 461 6.65 27.30 -47.14
C PRO A 461 8.12 27.03 -47.45
N ASN A 462 9.01 27.99 -47.16
CA ASN A 462 10.45 27.86 -47.39
C ASN A 462 11.18 27.01 -46.36
N ILE A 463 10.52 26.58 -45.27
CA ILE A 463 11.14 25.78 -44.21
C ILE A 463 11.28 24.33 -44.69
N LYS A 464 12.50 23.82 -44.66
CA LYS A 464 12.85 22.42 -44.97
C LYS A 464 13.57 21.81 -43.77
N TRP A 465 12.83 21.09 -42.95
CA TRP A 465 13.38 20.45 -41.75
C TRP A 465 13.14 18.93 -41.72
N ILE A 466 14.10 18.22 -41.08
CA ILE A 466 13.97 16.81 -40.68
C ILE A 466 14.00 16.77 -39.16
N VAL A 467 12.86 16.54 -38.53
CA VAL A 467 12.76 16.45 -37.04
C VAL A 467 12.98 15.02 -36.61
N THR A 468 14.02 14.79 -35.83
CA THR A 468 14.45 13.45 -35.38
C THR A 468 14.61 13.39 -33.87
N SER A 469 14.24 12.25 -33.28
CA SER A 469 14.41 11.97 -31.84
C SER A 469 15.76 11.36 -31.45
N ARG A 470 16.57 10.94 -32.45
CA ARG A 470 17.85 10.27 -32.21
C ARG A 470 19.01 11.10 -32.77
N TRP A 471 20.14 11.07 -32.07
CA TRP A 471 21.40 11.60 -32.55
C TRP A 471 21.91 10.81 -33.74
N ILE A 472 22.34 11.51 -34.76
CA ILE A 472 22.85 10.91 -36.02
C ILE A 472 24.33 11.25 -36.22
N GLY A 473 25.15 11.30 -35.15
CA GLY A 473 26.59 11.59 -35.23
C GLY A 473 26.91 12.80 -36.16
N ASP A 474 28.06 13.27 -36.30
CA ASP A 474 28.70 14.25 -37.19
C ASP A 474 27.85 15.15 -38.14
N ILE A 475 26.58 15.35 -37.93
CA ILE A 475 25.71 16.23 -38.68
C ILE A 475 25.37 17.46 -37.83
N GLU A 476 25.54 18.63 -38.37
CA GLU A 476 25.13 19.87 -37.71
C GLU A 476 23.61 19.95 -37.55
N TYR A 477 23.17 20.19 -36.34
CA TYR A 477 21.78 20.42 -35.98
C TYR A 477 21.54 21.93 -35.83
N ILE A 478 20.37 22.41 -36.24
CA ILE A 478 19.98 23.79 -35.99
C ILE A 478 20.01 24.08 -34.50
N PRO A 479 20.76 25.09 -34.02
CA PRO A 479 20.73 25.50 -32.61
C PRO A 479 19.34 26.03 -32.23
N SER A 480 18.95 25.85 -30.99
CA SER A 480 17.66 26.30 -30.47
C SER A 480 17.39 27.79 -30.59
N LYS A 481 18.45 28.63 -30.64
CA LYS A 481 18.34 30.08 -30.86
C LYS A 481 17.80 30.51 -32.23
N ILE A 482 17.93 29.68 -33.26
CA ILE A 482 17.51 29.99 -34.61
C ILE A 482 16.05 29.55 -34.88
N LEU A 483 15.51 28.66 -34.03
CA LEU A 483 14.13 28.19 -34.14
C LEU A 483 13.09 29.17 -33.55
N ASN A 484 13.53 30.12 -32.74
CA ASN A 484 12.70 31.12 -32.06
C ASN A 484 12.72 32.49 -32.76
N ALA A 485 13.43 32.64 -33.87
CA ALA A 485 13.43 33.81 -34.76
C ALA A 485 12.56 33.53 -35.97
#